data_cee6b2e54815a2204ef9a6e8fc6e599d
#
_entry.id   cee6b2e54815a2204ef9a6e8fc6e599d
#
_cell.length_a   1.000
_cell.length_b   1.000
_cell.length_c   1.000
_cell.angle_alpha   90.00
_cell.angle_beta   90.00
_cell.angle_gamma   90.00
#
_symmetry.space_group_name_H-M   'P 1'
#
loop_
_entity.id
_entity.type
_entity.pdbx_description
1 polymer ?
#
loop_
_entity_poly.entity_id
_entity_poly.type
_entity_poly.pdbx_seq_one_letter_code
_entity_poly.pdbx_strand_id
1 'polypeptide(L)'
;MAAAIALKPVAGAGDTPVVTMQGGRTSFEVTAEPLKVQLETFLDEHRAALHGCLDGLTEEQARRRLVPSETTLLGLVKHVTYAERVWFGEAVTGRPRQEMGLPPNAADAFILTGADTIGSVRRAHADACEESRRAAAGLDLDDVLRGHWLGPLPLRWVYLHALREFAQHCGHADILREQILSGRSTAADGPR
;
A
#
# COMPACT_ATOMS: atom_id res chain seq x y z
N MET A 1 14.36 -7.86 -24.11
CA MET A 1 13.21 -6.96 -24.18
C MET A 1 12.39 -7.16 -22.90
N ALA A 2 12.60 -6.33 -21.90
CA ALA A 2 11.88 -6.38 -20.63
C ALA A 2 10.62 -5.53 -20.76
N ALA A 3 9.45 -6.17 -20.64
CA ALA A 3 8.18 -5.45 -20.61
C ALA A 3 8.07 -4.77 -19.22
N ALA A 4 8.18 -3.45 -19.21
CA ALA A 4 7.72 -2.68 -18.08
C ALA A 4 6.24 -3.00 -17.86
N ILE A 5 5.85 -3.32 -16.62
CA ILE A 5 4.45 -3.32 -16.22
C ILE A 5 4.03 -1.85 -16.15
N ALA A 6 3.81 -1.29 -17.33
CA ALA A 6 3.17 0.02 -17.45
C ALA A 6 1.67 -0.22 -17.33
N LEU A 7 1.02 0.40 -16.38
CA LEU A 7 -0.42 0.58 -16.36
C LEU A 7 -0.86 1.05 -17.74
N LYS A 8 -1.70 0.25 -18.43
CA LYS A 8 -2.24 0.66 -19.73
C LYS A 8 -3.10 1.91 -19.53
N PRO A 9 -2.83 3.00 -20.25
CA PRO A 9 -3.69 4.17 -20.20
C PRO A 9 -5.07 3.80 -20.75
N VAL A 10 -6.11 4.11 -19.99
CA VAL A 10 -7.49 4.10 -20.48
C VAL A 10 -7.60 5.19 -21.54
N ALA A 11 -7.99 4.84 -22.77
CA ALA A 11 -8.15 5.80 -23.86
C ALA A 11 -9.18 6.87 -23.46
N GLY A 12 -8.74 8.14 -23.36
CA GLY A 12 -9.61 9.28 -23.08
C GLY A 12 -9.20 10.15 -21.89
N ALA A 13 -8.19 9.78 -21.11
CA ALA A 13 -7.64 10.65 -20.07
C ALA A 13 -6.32 11.25 -20.59
N GLY A 14 -6.27 12.57 -20.69
CA GLY A 14 -5.02 13.29 -20.98
C GLY A 14 -3.93 12.86 -20.02
N ASP A 15 -2.68 12.94 -20.48
CA ASP A 15 -1.43 12.57 -19.84
C ASP A 15 -1.56 12.26 -18.35
N THR A 16 -1.71 10.97 -18.00
CA THR A 16 -1.60 10.52 -16.61
C THR A 16 -0.12 10.72 -16.25
N PRO A 17 0.20 11.58 -15.29
CA PRO A 17 1.59 11.72 -14.89
C PRO A 17 2.06 10.35 -14.40
N VAL A 18 3.05 9.78 -15.08
CA VAL A 18 3.91 8.76 -14.48
C VAL A 18 4.30 9.32 -13.12
N VAL A 19 3.89 8.66 -12.03
CA VAL A 19 4.29 9.06 -10.69
C VAL A 19 5.80 9.01 -10.69
N THR A 20 6.41 10.14 -11.00
CA THR A 20 7.85 10.31 -10.94
C THR A 20 8.15 10.28 -9.45
N MET A 21 8.71 9.18 -8.99
CA MET A 21 9.35 9.10 -7.68
C MET A 21 10.24 10.32 -7.60
N GLN A 22 10.00 11.25 -6.67
CA GLN A 22 10.87 12.43 -6.52
C GLN A 22 12.26 11.94 -6.17
N GLY A 23 13.13 11.76 -7.18
CA GLY A 23 14.54 11.40 -7.02
C GLY A 23 14.84 9.94 -6.63
N GLY A 24 13.87 9.02 -6.65
CA GLY A 24 14.09 7.60 -6.31
C GLY A 24 14.52 6.78 -7.53
N ARG A 25 15.44 5.83 -7.31
CA ARG A 25 15.84 4.83 -8.31
C ARG A 25 14.71 3.83 -8.51
N THR A 26 14.59 3.29 -9.73
CA THR A 26 13.63 2.22 -10.05
C THR A 26 14.24 0.84 -9.76
N SER A 27 13.38 -0.18 -9.63
CA SER A 27 13.81 -1.57 -9.48
C SER A 27 14.72 -2.05 -10.62
N PHE A 28 14.56 -1.52 -11.84
CA PHE A 28 15.43 -1.80 -12.98
C PHE A 28 16.84 -1.21 -12.86
N GLU A 29 17.00 -0.17 -12.07
CA GLU A 29 18.28 0.51 -11.86
C GLU A 29 19.10 -0.06 -10.69
N VAL A 30 18.52 -0.96 -9.90
CA VAL A 30 19.14 -1.53 -8.70
C VAL A 30 19.46 -3.04 -8.83
N THR A 31 19.47 -3.57 -10.04
CA THR A 31 19.63 -5.02 -10.30
C THR A 31 20.92 -5.63 -9.75
N ALA A 32 21.98 -4.85 -9.63
CA ALA A 32 23.28 -5.27 -9.10
C ALA A 32 23.58 -4.73 -7.69
N GLU A 33 22.64 -4.01 -7.08
CA GLU A 33 22.81 -3.48 -5.73
C GLU A 33 22.62 -4.56 -4.66
N PRO A 34 23.07 -4.32 -3.41
CA PRO A 34 22.79 -5.22 -2.28
C PRO A 34 21.31 -5.55 -2.16
N LEU A 35 20.98 -6.76 -1.76
CA LEU A 35 19.60 -7.27 -1.69
C LEU A 35 18.66 -6.35 -0.88
N LYS A 36 19.16 -5.75 0.22
CA LYS A 36 18.36 -4.81 1.02
C LYS A 36 17.90 -3.61 0.17
N VAL A 37 18.82 -3.02 -0.61
CA VAL A 37 18.52 -1.90 -1.51
C VAL A 37 17.47 -2.30 -2.57
N GLN A 38 17.60 -3.51 -3.13
CA GLN A 38 16.61 -4.02 -4.07
C GLN A 38 15.23 -4.15 -3.42
N LEU A 39 15.13 -4.79 -2.23
CA LEU A 39 13.88 -4.97 -1.50
C LEU A 39 13.23 -3.62 -1.14
N GLU A 40 14.01 -2.65 -0.68
CA GLU A 40 13.55 -1.30 -0.35
C GLU A 40 13.00 -0.58 -1.60
N THR A 41 13.71 -0.68 -2.73
CA THR A 41 13.27 -0.05 -3.99
C THR A 41 11.97 -0.66 -4.51
N PHE A 42 11.86 -1.99 -4.56
CA PHE A 42 10.62 -2.66 -4.94
C PHE A 42 9.44 -2.27 -4.03
N LEU A 43 9.69 -2.21 -2.71
CA LEU A 43 8.66 -1.82 -1.76
C LEU A 43 8.22 -0.36 -1.96
N ASP A 44 9.17 0.54 -2.24
CA ASP A 44 8.86 1.95 -2.48
C ASP A 44 8.07 2.18 -3.78
N GLU A 45 8.29 1.37 -4.81
CA GLU A 45 7.46 1.39 -6.03
C GLU A 45 5.99 1.01 -5.70
N HIS A 46 5.76 -0.02 -4.88
CA HIS A 46 4.41 -0.39 -4.44
C HIS A 46 3.76 0.68 -3.56
N ARG A 47 4.54 1.28 -2.64
CA ARG A 47 4.08 2.40 -1.80
C ARG A 47 3.63 3.59 -2.65
N ALA A 48 4.43 3.93 -3.67
CA ALA A 48 4.09 5.02 -4.59
C ALA A 48 2.83 4.72 -5.41
N ALA A 49 2.67 3.49 -5.90
CA ALA A 49 1.48 3.06 -6.62
C ALA A 49 0.21 3.13 -5.74
N LEU A 50 0.28 2.61 -4.51
CA LEU A 50 -0.82 2.66 -3.54
C LEU A 50 -1.16 4.10 -3.12
N HIS A 51 -0.15 4.95 -2.95
CA HIS A 51 -0.37 6.37 -2.66
C HIS A 51 -1.05 7.10 -3.82
N GLY A 52 -0.64 6.81 -5.05
CA GLY A 52 -1.14 7.45 -6.28
C GLY A 52 -2.49 6.90 -6.76
N CYS A 53 -2.94 5.74 -6.27
CA CYS A 53 -4.21 5.15 -6.74
C CYS A 53 -5.45 6.02 -6.45
N LEU A 54 -5.34 6.98 -5.53
CA LEU A 54 -6.41 7.95 -5.19
C LEU A 54 -6.35 9.25 -6.01
N ASP A 55 -5.34 9.44 -6.86
CA ASP A 55 -5.16 10.68 -7.61
C ASP A 55 -6.33 10.96 -8.56
N GLY A 56 -6.83 12.20 -8.49
CA GLY A 56 -7.92 12.68 -9.35
C GLY A 56 -9.31 12.14 -9.00
N LEU A 57 -9.45 11.36 -7.93
CA LEU A 57 -10.75 10.87 -7.47
C LEU A 57 -11.42 11.85 -6.52
N THR A 58 -12.77 11.89 -6.56
CA THR A 58 -13.57 12.54 -5.52
C THR A 58 -13.66 11.66 -4.27
N GLU A 59 -14.00 12.25 -3.12
CA GLU A 59 -14.24 11.51 -1.87
C GLU A 59 -15.32 10.43 -2.03
N GLU A 60 -16.38 10.72 -2.78
CA GLU A 60 -17.44 9.77 -3.09
C GLU A 60 -16.91 8.58 -3.91
N GLN A 61 -16.12 8.86 -4.95
CA GLN A 61 -15.51 7.82 -5.79
C GLN A 61 -14.57 6.93 -5.00
N ALA A 62 -13.71 7.50 -4.16
CA ALA A 62 -12.75 6.74 -3.36
C ALA A 62 -13.40 5.85 -2.28
N ARG A 63 -14.60 6.22 -1.82
CA ARG A 63 -15.42 5.48 -0.84
C ARG A 63 -16.39 4.49 -1.47
N ARG A 64 -16.48 4.43 -2.80
CA ARG A 64 -17.46 3.60 -3.49
C ARG A 64 -17.18 2.12 -3.24
N ARG A 65 -18.20 1.37 -2.82
CA ARG A 65 -18.15 -0.08 -2.66
C ARG A 65 -18.45 -0.74 -4.01
N LEU A 66 -17.49 -1.47 -4.52
CA LEU A 66 -17.59 -2.19 -5.82
C LEU A 66 -17.53 -3.70 -5.64
N VAL A 67 -17.38 -4.15 -4.41
CA VAL A 67 -17.33 -5.57 -4.02
C VAL A 67 -18.17 -5.78 -2.75
N PRO A 68 -18.62 -7.03 -2.45
CA PRO A 68 -19.46 -7.32 -1.29
C PRO A 68 -18.79 -7.04 0.07
N SER A 69 -17.45 -7.09 0.13
CA SER A 69 -16.69 -6.79 1.34
C SER A 69 -16.65 -5.29 1.67
N GLU A 70 -16.07 -4.92 2.81
CA GLU A 70 -15.84 -3.52 3.21
C GLU A 70 -14.76 -2.82 2.38
N THR A 71 -14.17 -3.53 1.40
CA THR A 71 -13.08 -2.98 0.59
C THR A 71 -13.57 -1.88 -0.33
N THR A 72 -13.04 -0.67 -0.09
CA THR A 72 -13.10 0.48 -0.98
C THR A 72 -11.68 0.89 -1.35
N LEU A 73 -11.49 1.71 -2.36
CA LEU A 73 -10.13 2.15 -2.72
C LEU A 73 -9.49 2.97 -1.58
N LEU A 74 -10.25 3.84 -0.93
CA LEU A 74 -9.77 4.59 0.24
C LEU A 74 -9.48 3.67 1.43
N GLY A 75 -10.36 2.69 1.70
CA GLY A 75 -10.16 1.69 2.76
C GLY A 75 -8.94 0.81 2.52
N LEU A 76 -8.63 0.51 1.25
CA LEU A 76 -7.44 -0.25 0.88
C LEU A 76 -6.15 0.51 1.25
N VAL A 77 -6.06 1.81 0.93
CA VAL A 77 -4.89 2.62 1.31
C VAL A 77 -4.78 2.77 2.83
N LYS A 78 -5.91 2.88 3.53
CA LYS A 78 -5.93 2.85 5.01
C LYS A 78 -5.42 1.51 5.56
N HIS A 79 -5.82 0.39 4.95
CA HIS A 79 -5.36 -0.94 5.34
C HIS A 79 -3.85 -1.14 5.13
N VAL A 80 -3.30 -0.73 3.98
CA VAL A 80 -1.85 -0.84 3.76
C VAL A 80 -1.04 0.08 4.68
N THR A 81 -1.61 1.21 5.11
CA THR A 81 -1.04 2.06 6.17
C THR A 81 -0.97 1.32 7.51
N TYR A 82 -2.00 0.56 7.84
CA TYR A 82 -1.99 -0.33 9.01
C TYR A 82 -0.90 -1.39 8.87
N ALA A 83 -0.79 -2.05 7.71
CA ALA A 83 0.24 -3.07 7.45
C ALA A 83 1.66 -2.51 7.62
N GLU A 84 1.95 -1.32 7.11
CA GLU A 84 3.24 -0.63 7.34
C GLU A 84 3.56 -0.52 8.84
N ARG A 85 2.63 -0.01 9.62
CA ARG A 85 2.82 0.20 11.05
C ARG A 85 2.95 -1.10 11.85
N VAL A 86 2.27 -2.17 11.43
CA VAL A 86 2.40 -3.48 12.07
C VAL A 86 3.74 -4.12 11.72
N TRP A 87 4.10 -4.17 10.43
CA TRP A 87 5.27 -4.93 9.99
C TRP A 87 6.60 -4.21 10.24
N PHE A 88 6.63 -2.89 10.16
CA PHE A 88 7.84 -2.10 10.43
C PHE A 88 7.77 -1.34 11.76
N GLY A 89 6.60 -0.97 12.23
CA GLY A 89 6.43 -0.31 13.52
C GLY A 89 6.44 -1.29 14.68
N GLU A 90 5.39 -2.10 14.84
CA GLU A 90 5.26 -3.07 15.95
C GLU A 90 6.42 -4.09 15.94
N ALA A 91 6.72 -4.69 14.79
CA ALA A 91 7.74 -5.73 14.72
C ALA A 91 9.14 -5.23 15.06
N VAL A 92 9.53 -4.05 14.58
CA VAL A 92 10.87 -3.47 14.82
C VAL A 92 10.99 -2.89 16.22
N THR A 93 9.99 -2.08 16.66
CA THR A 93 10.09 -1.31 17.90
C THR A 93 9.59 -2.08 19.11
N GLY A 94 8.81 -3.14 18.95
CA GLY A 94 8.11 -3.85 20.01
C GLY A 94 6.96 -3.07 20.63
N ARG A 95 6.61 -1.90 20.11
CA ARG A 95 5.51 -1.08 20.59
C ARG A 95 4.18 -1.71 20.19
N PRO A 96 3.29 -2.06 21.14
CA PRO A 96 2.02 -2.68 20.84
C PRO A 96 1.13 -1.81 19.92
N ARG A 97 0.41 -2.46 18.99
CA ARG A 97 -0.47 -1.75 18.05
C ARG A 97 -1.52 -0.87 18.72
N GLN A 98 -2.01 -1.25 19.90
CA GLN A 98 -2.96 -0.44 20.68
C GLN A 98 -2.37 0.91 21.08
N GLU A 99 -1.08 0.95 21.49
CA GLU A 99 -0.39 2.18 21.82
C GLU A 99 -0.08 3.07 20.61
N MET A 100 -0.12 2.47 19.41
CA MET A 100 -0.02 3.18 18.14
C MET A 100 -1.39 3.62 17.60
N GLY A 101 -2.49 3.38 18.34
CA GLY A 101 -3.84 3.70 17.92
C GLY A 101 -4.36 2.85 16.75
N LEU A 102 -3.76 1.67 16.54
CA LEU A 102 -4.15 0.76 15.46
C LEU A 102 -5.27 -0.18 15.90
N PRO A 103 -6.16 -0.58 14.97
CA PRO A 103 -7.18 -1.59 15.26
C PRO A 103 -6.53 -2.94 15.63
N PRO A 104 -7.25 -3.80 16.38
CA PRO A 104 -6.73 -5.07 16.86
C PRO A 104 -6.45 -6.07 15.73
N ASN A 105 -7.15 -5.97 14.63
CA ASN A 105 -7.00 -6.86 13.48
C ASN A 105 -6.98 -6.12 12.15
N ALA A 106 -6.45 -6.78 11.11
CA ALA A 106 -6.28 -6.20 9.79
C ALA A 106 -7.60 -5.93 9.05
N ALA A 107 -8.67 -6.67 9.35
CA ALA A 107 -9.97 -6.48 8.70
C ALA A 107 -10.61 -5.15 9.12
N ASP A 108 -10.48 -4.76 10.38
CA ASP A 108 -10.99 -3.49 10.89
C ASP A 108 -10.29 -2.27 10.25
N ALA A 109 -9.07 -2.46 9.73
CA ALA A 109 -8.33 -1.41 9.08
C ALA A 109 -8.93 -0.95 7.73
N PHE A 110 -9.83 -1.74 7.12
CA PHE A 110 -10.59 -1.35 5.93
C PHE A 110 -11.77 -0.44 6.25
N ILE A 111 -12.25 -0.44 7.50
CA ILE A 111 -13.46 0.27 7.90
C ILE A 111 -13.19 1.77 7.92
N LEU A 112 -13.93 2.51 7.09
CA LEU A 112 -13.83 3.96 7.02
C LEU A 112 -14.77 4.63 8.03
N THR A 113 -14.26 5.70 8.62
CA THR A 113 -15.03 6.62 9.48
C THR A 113 -15.33 7.94 8.75
N GLY A 114 -16.07 8.83 9.35
CA GLY A 114 -16.31 10.17 8.80
C GLY A 114 -15.06 11.06 8.76
N ALA A 115 -14.03 10.74 9.54
CA ALA A 115 -12.76 11.47 9.57
C ALA A 115 -11.77 11.04 8.48
N ASP A 116 -12.00 9.87 7.84
CA ASP A 116 -11.13 9.36 6.79
C ASP A 116 -11.43 10.08 5.47
N THR A 117 -10.60 10.99 5.07
CA THR A 117 -10.64 11.67 3.76
C THR A 117 -9.46 11.21 2.90
N ILE A 118 -9.52 11.42 1.57
CA ILE A 118 -8.37 11.19 0.69
C ILE A 118 -7.13 11.87 1.25
N GLY A 119 -7.26 13.14 1.66
CA GLY A 119 -6.14 13.89 2.20
C GLY A 119 -5.59 13.33 3.51
N SER A 120 -6.47 12.91 4.46
CA SER A 120 -6.02 12.36 5.75
C SER A 120 -5.38 10.98 5.59
N VAL A 121 -5.96 10.10 4.76
CA VAL A 121 -5.46 8.76 4.52
C VAL A 121 -4.12 8.79 3.77
N ARG A 122 -3.98 9.66 2.76
CA ARG A 122 -2.69 9.84 2.05
C ARG A 122 -1.58 10.34 2.97
N ARG A 123 -1.86 11.32 3.82
CA ARG A 123 -0.88 11.78 4.81
C ARG A 123 -0.47 10.66 5.76
N ALA A 124 -1.45 9.96 6.33
CA ALA A 124 -1.17 8.85 7.23
C ALA A 124 -0.34 7.73 6.57
N HIS A 125 -0.59 7.46 5.28
CA HIS A 125 0.19 6.50 4.49
C HIS A 125 1.63 6.98 4.26
N ALA A 126 1.81 8.24 3.85
CA ALA A 126 3.14 8.82 3.66
C ALA A 126 3.96 8.82 4.96
N ASP A 127 3.34 9.22 6.07
CA ASP A 127 3.97 9.22 7.40
C ASP A 127 4.39 7.80 7.82
N ALA A 128 3.51 6.80 7.63
CA ALA A 128 3.80 5.42 7.96
C ALA A 128 4.97 4.85 7.11
N CYS A 129 5.00 5.14 5.81
CA CYS A 129 6.10 4.74 4.94
C CYS A 129 7.43 5.34 5.39
N GLU A 130 7.44 6.61 5.78
CA GLU A 130 8.64 7.28 6.27
C GLU A 130 9.09 6.76 7.65
N GLU A 131 8.14 6.49 8.55
CA GLU A 131 8.40 5.83 9.83
C GLU A 131 9.02 4.44 9.62
N SER A 132 8.50 3.67 8.67
CA SER A 132 9.00 2.32 8.30
C SER A 132 10.44 2.37 7.78
N ARG A 133 10.75 3.31 6.87
CA ARG A 133 12.12 3.49 6.36
C ARG A 133 13.10 3.83 7.49
N ARG A 134 12.73 4.76 8.37
CA ARG A 134 13.56 5.14 9.51
C ARG A 134 13.77 3.98 10.48
N ALA A 135 12.72 3.20 10.76
CA ALA A 135 12.81 2.05 11.65
C ALA A 135 13.75 0.96 11.11
N ALA A 136 13.77 0.73 9.80
CA ALA A 136 14.58 -0.30 9.16
C ALA A 136 15.99 0.17 8.72
N ALA A 137 16.27 1.48 8.72
CA ALA A 137 17.48 2.06 8.12
C ALA A 137 18.79 1.49 8.70
N GLY A 138 18.87 1.30 10.02
CA GLY A 138 20.06 0.82 10.73
C GLY A 138 20.13 -0.68 10.92
N LEU A 139 19.19 -1.46 10.34
CA LEU A 139 19.11 -2.90 10.53
C LEU A 139 19.64 -3.66 9.32
N ASP A 140 20.25 -4.82 9.56
CA ASP A 140 20.62 -5.78 8.53
C ASP A 140 19.48 -6.77 8.26
N LEU A 141 19.48 -7.40 7.08
CA LEU A 141 18.44 -8.34 6.66
C LEU A 141 18.29 -9.55 7.59
N ASP A 142 19.36 -9.91 8.28
CA ASP A 142 19.41 -11.05 9.20
C ASP A 142 19.11 -10.64 10.66
N ASP A 143 18.93 -9.35 10.94
CA ASP A 143 18.53 -8.88 12.25
C ASP A 143 17.16 -9.44 12.65
N VAL A 144 17.09 -9.95 13.88
CA VAL A 144 15.90 -10.64 14.39
C VAL A 144 15.03 -9.66 15.18
N LEU A 145 13.88 -9.32 14.58
CA LEU A 145 12.84 -8.48 15.18
C LEU A 145 12.01 -9.32 16.17
N ARG A 146 11.75 -8.78 17.36
CA ARG A 146 11.09 -9.52 18.46
C ARG A 146 9.76 -8.92 18.89
N GLY A 147 9.32 -7.85 18.27
CA GLY A 147 8.10 -7.12 18.65
C GLY A 147 6.81 -7.69 18.10
N HIS A 148 6.87 -8.57 17.09
CA HIS A 148 5.67 -9.09 16.42
C HIS A 148 5.05 -10.29 17.16
N TRP A 149 3.73 -10.41 17.13
CA TRP A 149 2.97 -11.48 17.78
C TRP A 149 3.30 -12.90 17.25
N LEU A 150 3.81 -13.03 16.03
CA LEU A 150 4.32 -14.30 15.48
C LEU A 150 5.63 -14.77 16.16
N GLY A 151 6.22 -13.96 17.01
CA GLY A 151 7.52 -14.21 17.61
C GLY A 151 8.68 -13.64 16.78
N PRO A 152 9.91 -14.12 17.02
CA PRO A 152 11.09 -13.59 16.36
C PRO A 152 11.06 -13.77 14.84
N LEU A 153 11.24 -12.68 14.08
CA LEU A 153 11.26 -12.66 12.62
C LEU A 153 12.52 -11.97 12.11
N PRO A 154 13.29 -12.54 11.16
CA PRO A 154 14.36 -11.80 10.52
C PRO A 154 13.79 -10.70 9.61
N LEU A 155 14.47 -9.55 9.55
CA LEU A 155 14.03 -8.38 8.78
C LEU A 155 13.76 -8.74 7.30
N ARG A 156 14.57 -9.61 6.67
CA ARG A 156 14.33 -10.09 5.31
C ARG A 156 12.94 -10.72 5.12
N TRP A 157 12.44 -11.44 6.14
CA TRP A 157 11.11 -12.05 6.06
C TRP A 157 10.02 -10.98 6.08
N VAL A 158 10.21 -9.91 6.87
CA VAL A 158 9.28 -8.77 6.91
C VAL A 158 9.23 -8.06 5.57
N TYR A 159 10.37 -7.82 4.92
CA TYR A 159 10.40 -7.25 3.57
C TYR A 159 9.68 -8.14 2.55
N LEU A 160 9.95 -9.44 2.53
CA LEU A 160 9.29 -10.38 1.60
C LEU A 160 7.79 -10.44 1.83
N HIS A 161 7.34 -10.42 3.09
CA HIS A 161 5.93 -10.38 3.43
C HIS A 161 5.28 -9.07 2.98
N ALA A 162 5.89 -7.93 3.28
CA ALA A 162 5.38 -6.62 2.87
C ALA A 162 5.30 -6.47 1.35
N LEU A 163 6.31 -6.94 0.61
CA LEU A 163 6.30 -6.96 -0.85
C LEU A 163 5.13 -7.77 -1.40
N ARG A 164 4.90 -8.99 -0.87
CA ARG A 164 3.77 -9.83 -1.28
C ARG A 164 2.43 -9.14 -1.00
N GLU A 165 2.28 -8.58 0.19
CA GLU A 165 1.09 -7.89 0.67
C GLU A 165 0.76 -6.69 -0.22
N PHE A 166 1.75 -5.82 -0.44
CA PHE A 166 1.53 -4.60 -1.19
C PHE A 166 1.37 -4.85 -2.70
N ALA A 167 2.11 -5.80 -3.28
CA ALA A 167 1.89 -6.19 -4.68
C ALA A 167 0.47 -6.69 -4.92
N GLN A 168 -0.07 -7.50 -4.00
CA GLN A 168 -1.44 -7.99 -4.07
C GLN A 168 -2.44 -6.83 -3.97
N HIS A 169 -2.21 -5.89 -3.06
CA HIS A 169 -3.07 -4.73 -2.88
C HIS A 169 -2.96 -3.71 -4.01
N CYS A 170 -1.81 -3.58 -4.67
CA CYS A 170 -1.69 -2.80 -5.91
C CYS A 170 -2.63 -3.35 -7.00
N GLY A 171 -2.63 -4.67 -7.22
CA GLY A 171 -3.55 -5.29 -8.18
C GLY A 171 -5.03 -5.07 -7.83
N HIS A 172 -5.40 -5.14 -6.56
CA HIS A 172 -6.76 -4.81 -6.10
C HIS A 172 -7.09 -3.33 -6.35
N ALA A 173 -6.16 -2.42 -6.07
CA ALA A 173 -6.34 -0.99 -6.28
C ALA A 173 -6.53 -0.66 -7.76
N ASP A 174 -5.77 -1.28 -8.65
CA ASP A 174 -5.86 -1.07 -10.09
C ASP A 174 -7.25 -1.44 -10.62
N ILE A 175 -7.75 -2.62 -10.24
CA ILE A 175 -9.09 -3.09 -10.66
C ILE A 175 -10.19 -2.18 -10.11
N LEU A 176 -10.14 -1.81 -8.83
CA LEU A 176 -11.13 -0.92 -8.23
C LEU A 176 -11.11 0.47 -8.89
N ARG A 177 -9.92 1.01 -9.15
CA ARG A 177 -9.78 2.30 -9.82
C ARG A 177 -10.33 2.26 -11.25
N GLU A 178 -10.03 1.22 -12.01
CA GLU A 178 -10.59 1.03 -13.35
C GLU A 178 -12.13 1.03 -13.34
N GLN A 179 -12.72 0.29 -12.40
CA GLN A 179 -14.18 0.23 -12.25
C GLN A 179 -14.78 1.59 -11.84
N ILE A 180 -14.12 2.33 -10.95
CA ILE A 180 -14.54 3.68 -10.56
C ILE A 180 -14.55 4.61 -11.78
N LEU A 181 -13.45 4.66 -12.53
CA LEU A 181 -13.28 5.56 -13.66
C LEU A 181 -14.16 5.18 -14.86
N SER A 182 -14.44 3.89 -15.09
CA SER A 182 -15.33 3.43 -16.16
C SER A 182 -16.80 3.67 -15.86
N GLY A 183 -17.17 4.15 -14.68
CA GLY A 183 -18.55 4.35 -14.26
C GLY A 183 -19.36 3.05 -14.09
N ARG A 184 -18.73 1.88 -14.15
CA ARG A 184 -19.40 0.58 -13.93
C ARG A 184 -19.87 0.47 -12.48
N SER A 185 -21.17 0.71 -12.30
CA SER A 185 -21.86 0.27 -11.09
C SER A 185 -22.04 -1.23 -11.16
N THR A 186 -21.70 -1.98 -10.11
CA THR A 186 -22.25 -3.31 -9.88
C THR A 186 -23.72 -3.15 -9.48
N ALA A 187 -24.56 -2.58 -10.33
CA ALA A 187 -25.97 -2.82 -10.26
C ALA A 187 -26.12 -4.31 -10.61
N ALA A 188 -26.42 -5.09 -9.58
CA ALA A 188 -26.73 -6.49 -9.74
C ALA A 188 -27.76 -6.62 -10.85
N ASP A 189 -27.41 -7.35 -11.93
CA ASP A 189 -28.40 -7.91 -12.82
C ASP A 189 -29.32 -8.75 -11.97
N GLY A 190 -30.56 -8.31 -11.82
CA GLY A 190 -31.60 -9.07 -11.17
C GLY A 190 -31.81 -10.40 -11.89
N PRO A 191 -32.39 -11.40 -11.23
CA PRO A 191 -32.51 -12.75 -11.74
C PRO A 191 -33.32 -12.75 -13.05
N ARG A 192 -32.75 -13.38 -14.10
CA ARG A 192 -33.50 -13.82 -15.28
C ARG A 192 -34.27 -15.07 -14.95
#